data_db1819a49c571a45b74cc9a7ad5d9fcb
#
_entry.id   db1819a49c571a45b74cc9a7ad5d9fcb
#
_cell.length_a   1.000
_cell.length_b   1.000
_cell.length_c   1.000
_cell.angle_alpha   90.00
_cell.angle_beta   90.00
_cell.angle_gamma   90.00
#
_symmetry.space_group_name_H-M   'P 1'
#
loop_
_entity.id
_entity.type
_entity.pdbx_description
1 polymer ?
#
loop_
_entity_poly.entity_id
_entity_poly.type
_entity_poly.pdbx_seq_one_letter_code
_entity_poly.pdbx_strand_id
1 'polypeptide(L)'
;MRKTIILKAIALLLIISSCSDDEGQDLIDFTVNFNSETVSTTEEDTSVDVQLNFSRPASEAGNISITYTGINAEYGTDFTTTPDGESGTLSVAVAKGDQSASFTFNKLSNAIEGSTKSVTFSIASFDQTDWKQGAKASALVSFTPIASTNGIIDSENGGSNIPNQVYFDFSSATQTAVRRDTWEIAFYNGTENRVFLNPALAVSAVEITGETDLLAITEASDLPEPMELTGLNAMFQPEAVTVSTVSELLEGLPVGYYQYGNLDEGISFTDNAEGTLEGTAFSEVSTTATENYVYIVSLGYEIPTKPAETGSIATTGDQRGYMKVRVLSDGNSYTIQYAELAETESYNEVTISKDAAYNLTAFSLTNGETVSVEPNKDQWDINLSGVFSYYGDSGGLVAGLTYSDYVLHNTLGNVGLYQVTIEGDVPTYANFTMGDVDESEFVFDNRAVVGSGWRDAFNGVINENVYYVLKDADGNYYKFDFTDYKSTEGERGHYQFTYERL
;
A
#
# COMPACT_ATOMS: atom_id res chain seq x y z
N MET A 1 96.07 14.97 4.97
CA MET A 1 96.75 14.30 6.11
C MET A 1 96.08 12.96 6.28
N ARG A 2 96.74 11.87 5.81
CA ARG A 2 97.41 10.83 6.64
C ARG A 2 96.38 10.11 7.55
N LYS A 3 96.21 8.77 7.55
CA LYS A 3 96.97 7.56 7.21
C LYS A 3 96.02 6.35 7.18
N THR A 4 95.95 5.52 6.23
CA THR A 4 96.56 4.17 6.02
C THR A 4 96.80 3.35 7.28
N ILE A 5 96.32 2.11 7.35
CA ILE A 5 96.97 0.82 7.74
C ILE A 5 95.85 -0.26 7.69
N ILE A 6 95.78 -1.21 6.78
CA ILE A 6 96.43 -2.46 6.37
C ILE A 6 96.52 -3.53 7.47
N LEU A 7 96.02 -4.73 7.13
CA LEU A 7 96.44 -6.13 7.44
C LEU A 7 95.65 -6.82 8.55
N LYS A 8 95.24 -8.09 8.45
CA LYS A 8 95.67 -9.29 7.78
C LYS A 8 94.59 -10.33 7.89
N ALA A 9 94.50 -11.22 6.87
CA ALA A 9 93.80 -12.47 6.83
C ALA A 9 94.27 -13.47 7.91
N ILE A 10 93.32 -14.28 8.43
CA ILE A 10 93.51 -15.68 8.82
C ILE A 10 92.33 -16.47 8.43
N ALA A 11 92.51 -17.40 7.49
CA ALA A 11 91.58 -18.44 7.15
C ALA A 11 91.58 -19.49 8.27
N LEU A 12 90.35 -19.82 8.79
CA LEU A 12 90.14 -21.00 9.59
C LEU A 12 88.98 -21.79 8.96
N LEU A 13 89.31 -22.87 8.27
CA LEU A 13 88.42 -23.86 7.77
C LEU A 13 87.86 -24.67 8.93
N LEU A 14 86.56 -24.43 9.26
CA LEU A 14 85.79 -25.32 10.10
C LEU A 14 84.70 -25.97 9.20
N ILE A 15 84.88 -27.26 8.91
CA ILE A 15 83.85 -28.13 8.34
C ILE A 15 82.86 -28.36 9.47
N ILE A 16 81.71 -27.75 9.37
CA ILE A 16 80.53 -28.13 10.17
C ILE A 16 79.62 -28.95 9.19
N SER A 17 79.47 -30.22 9.48
CA SER A 17 78.46 -31.06 8.93
C SER A 17 77.12 -30.48 9.35
N SER A 18 76.47 -29.75 8.45
CA SER A 18 75.07 -29.36 8.61
C SER A 18 74.22 -30.62 8.45
N CYS A 19 73.66 -31.14 9.52
CA CYS A 19 72.40 -31.86 9.43
C CYS A 19 71.38 -30.90 8.81
N SER A 20 70.91 -31.18 7.63
CA SER A 20 69.69 -30.60 7.13
C SER A 20 68.54 -31.22 7.92
N ASP A 21 68.13 -30.58 8.99
CA ASP A 21 66.74 -30.75 9.42
C ASP A 21 65.89 -30.12 8.32
N ASP A 22 65.36 -31.00 7.49
CA ASP A 22 64.29 -30.68 6.60
C ASP A 22 63.04 -30.43 7.50
N GLU A 23 63.03 -29.24 8.18
CA GLU A 23 61.82 -28.74 8.74
C GLU A 23 60.89 -28.50 7.56
N GLY A 24 60.03 -29.48 7.26
CA GLY A 24 58.96 -29.33 6.31
C GLY A 24 58.22 -28.05 6.67
N GLN A 25 58.28 -27.03 5.81
CA GLN A 25 57.42 -25.88 5.94
C GLN A 25 56.00 -26.43 6.13
N ASP A 26 55.41 -26.19 7.28
CA ASP A 26 54.00 -26.49 7.50
C ASP A 26 53.22 -25.78 6.39
N LEU A 27 52.80 -26.53 5.41
CA LEU A 27 52.02 -25.99 4.30
C LEU A 27 50.70 -25.46 4.90
N ILE A 28 50.43 -24.20 4.63
CA ILE A 28 49.14 -23.62 4.96
C ILE A 28 48.04 -24.54 4.50
N ASP A 29 47.10 -24.91 5.35
CA ASP A 29 45.96 -25.74 5.02
C ASP A 29 45.28 -25.21 3.77
N PHE A 30 44.86 -26.06 2.88
CA PHE A 30 44.05 -25.67 1.75
C PHE A 30 42.63 -25.46 2.24
N THR A 31 42.20 -24.19 2.27
CA THR A 31 40.83 -23.82 2.70
C THR A 31 40.08 -23.18 1.54
N VAL A 32 38.80 -23.51 1.46
CA VAL A 32 37.86 -22.98 0.46
C VAL A 32 36.88 -22.05 1.14
N ASN A 33 36.74 -20.84 0.62
CA ASN A 33 35.80 -19.82 1.11
C ASN A 33 34.99 -19.27 -0.06
N PHE A 34 33.73 -18.89 0.18
CA PHE A 34 33.07 -17.97 -0.72
C PHE A 34 33.80 -16.62 -0.73
N ASN A 35 33.95 -16.01 -1.90
CA ASN A 35 34.57 -14.70 -2.02
C ASN A 35 33.75 -13.62 -1.29
N SER A 36 32.40 -13.69 -1.43
CA SER A 36 31.45 -12.85 -0.74
C SER A 36 30.41 -13.70 -0.02
N GLU A 37 29.97 -13.26 1.15
CA GLU A 37 28.85 -13.88 1.88
C GLU A 37 27.49 -13.47 1.33
N THR A 38 27.44 -12.39 0.50
CA THR A 38 26.22 -11.90 -0.17
C THR A 38 26.53 -11.54 -1.61
N VAL A 39 25.62 -11.89 -2.52
CA VAL A 39 25.57 -11.52 -3.93
C VAL A 39 24.14 -11.05 -4.22
N SER A 40 23.96 -9.91 -4.85
CA SER A 40 22.63 -9.41 -5.23
C SER A 40 22.49 -9.43 -6.75
N THR A 41 21.30 -9.77 -7.24
CA THR A 41 20.94 -9.63 -8.65
C THR A 41 20.09 -8.38 -8.86
N THR A 42 20.24 -7.71 -9.98
CA THR A 42 19.40 -6.59 -10.42
C THR A 42 18.30 -7.07 -11.36
N GLU A 43 17.40 -6.19 -11.77
CA GLU A 43 16.35 -6.51 -12.76
C GLU A 43 16.95 -7.03 -14.07
N GLU A 44 18.03 -6.41 -14.54
CA GLU A 44 18.67 -6.70 -15.82
C GLU A 44 19.57 -7.94 -15.80
N ASP A 45 19.99 -8.41 -14.62
CA ASP A 45 20.85 -9.56 -14.50
C ASP A 45 20.09 -10.84 -14.88
N THR A 46 20.55 -11.53 -15.89
CA THR A 46 20.11 -12.90 -16.21
C THR A 46 20.97 -13.96 -15.53
N SER A 47 22.18 -13.60 -15.08
CA SER A 47 23.07 -14.50 -14.35
C SER A 47 24.12 -13.72 -13.56
N VAL A 48 24.62 -14.33 -12.48
CA VAL A 48 25.74 -13.83 -11.68
C VAL A 48 26.69 -14.98 -11.32
N ASP A 49 27.99 -14.70 -11.28
CA ASP A 49 28.98 -15.68 -10.87
C ASP A 49 29.20 -15.65 -9.37
N VAL A 50 29.08 -16.80 -8.73
CA VAL A 50 29.37 -17.01 -7.32
C VAL A 50 30.76 -17.61 -7.19
N GLN A 51 31.70 -16.80 -6.68
CA GLN A 51 33.11 -17.15 -6.64
C GLN A 51 33.51 -17.82 -5.32
N LEU A 52 34.44 -18.75 -5.42
CA LEU A 52 35.12 -19.43 -4.34
C LEU A 52 36.61 -19.10 -4.42
N ASN A 53 37.22 -18.71 -3.31
CA ASN A 53 38.65 -18.41 -3.21
C ASN A 53 39.34 -19.44 -2.33
N PHE A 54 40.58 -19.76 -2.67
CA PHE A 54 41.40 -20.75 -1.98
C PHE A 54 42.55 -20.08 -1.23
N SER A 55 42.93 -20.64 -0.07
CA SER A 55 44.05 -20.14 0.73
C SER A 55 45.41 -20.25 0.06
N ARG A 56 45.52 -21.18 -0.90
CA ARG A 56 46.71 -21.44 -1.73
C ARG A 56 46.28 -22.11 -3.05
N PRO A 57 47.16 -22.19 -4.07
CA PRO A 57 46.87 -22.96 -5.28
C PRO A 57 46.57 -24.43 -4.96
N ALA A 58 45.57 -24.99 -5.62
CA ALA A 58 45.22 -26.42 -5.49
C ALA A 58 46.39 -27.33 -5.86
N SER A 59 46.77 -28.22 -4.95
CA SER A 59 47.88 -29.18 -5.17
C SER A 59 47.52 -30.28 -6.17
N GLU A 60 46.23 -30.57 -6.28
CA GLU A 60 45.64 -31.60 -7.14
C GLU A 60 44.27 -31.17 -7.65
N ALA A 61 43.75 -31.85 -8.64
CA ALA A 61 42.38 -31.61 -9.13
C ALA A 61 41.37 -32.30 -8.22
N GLY A 62 40.17 -31.70 -8.11
CA GLY A 62 39.08 -32.27 -7.33
C GLY A 62 37.77 -31.51 -7.56
N ASN A 63 36.75 -31.80 -6.75
CA ASN A 63 35.44 -31.17 -6.82
C ASN A 63 35.01 -30.67 -5.45
N ILE A 64 34.33 -29.54 -5.48
CA ILE A 64 33.64 -28.94 -4.32
C ILE A 64 32.14 -29.23 -4.49
N SER A 65 31.55 -29.93 -3.54
CA SER A 65 30.12 -30.16 -3.49
C SER A 65 29.43 -29.03 -2.73
N ILE A 66 28.45 -28.36 -3.34
CA ILE A 66 27.72 -27.24 -2.79
C ILE A 66 26.24 -27.59 -2.77
N THR A 67 25.58 -27.46 -1.63
CA THR A 67 24.14 -27.54 -1.48
C THR A 67 23.53 -26.16 -1.47
N TYR A 68 22.20 -26.06 -1.69
CA TYR A 68 21.50 -24.80 -1.59
C TYR A 68 20.13 -24.95 -0.92
N THR A 69 19.62 -23.81 -0.40
CA THR A 69 18.28 -23.68 0.16
C THR A 69 17.69 -22.37 -0.31
N GLY A 70 16.51 -22.42 -0.95
CA GLY A 70 15.74 -21.25 -1.37
C GLY A 70 14.80 -20.74 -0.28
N ILE A 71 14.63 -19.44 -0.20
CA ILE A 71 13.53 -18.76 0.49
C ILE A 71 12.68 -18.12 -0.60
N ASN A 72 11.44 -18.57 -0.76
CA ASN A 72 10.54 -18.16 -1.83
C ASN A 72 11.15 -18.28 -3.24
N ALA A 73 12.15 -19.15 -3.42
CA ALA A 73 12.87 -19.37 -4.67
C ALA A 73 13.00 -20.87 -4.92
N GLU A 74 12.52 -21.33 -6.08
CA GLU A 74 12.46 -22.73 -6.50
C GLU A 74 13.37 -22.97 -7.71
N TYR A 75 14.15 -24.04 -7.66
CA TYR A 75 15.03 -24.45 -8.77
C TYR A 75 14.22 -24.85 -10.01
N GLY A 76 14.61 -24.36 -11.17
CA GLY A 76 13.90 -24.58 -12.42
C GLY A 76 12.74 -23.61 -12.69
N THR A 77 12.24 -22.94 -11.66
CA THR A 77 11.20 -21.90 -11.77
C THR A 77 11.79 -20.50 -11.61
N ASP A 78 12.57 -20.28 -10.57
CA ASP A 78 13.12 -18.97 -10.24
C ASP A 78 14.60 -18.84 -10.57
N PHE A 79 15.32 -19.95 -10.53
CA PHE A 79 16.73 -20.00 -10.85
C PHE A 79 17.18 -21.38 -11.32
N THR A 80 18.33 -21.42 -11.97
CA THR A 80 19.13 -22.62 -12.21
C THR A 80 20.59 -22.33 -11.89
N THR A 81 21.46 -23.35 -11.96
CA THR A 81 22.90 -23.18 -11.79
C THR A 81 23.68 -23.83 -12.93
N THR A 82 24.90 -23.32 -13.16
CA THR A 82 25.89 -23.98 -14.03
C THR A 82 27.20 -24.11 -13.25
N PRO A 83 27.64 -25.32 -12.87
CA PRO A 83 27.06 -26.66 -13.17
C PRO A 83 25.65 -26.84 -12.63
N ASP A 84 24.91 -27.79 -13.25
CA ASP A 84 23.54 -28.10 -12.89
C ASP A 84 23.40 -28.59 -11.46
N GLY A 85 22.43 -28.01 -10.74
CA GLY A 85 22.11 -28.29 -9.34
C GLY A 85 20.71 -28.90 -9.11
N GLU A 86 19.99 -29.37 -10.16
CA GLU A 86 18.60 -29.87 -10.03
C GLU A 86 18.44 -30.95 -8.94
N SER A 87 19.47 -31.74 -8.67
CA SER A 87 19.48 -32.75 -7.61
C SER A 87 19.55 -32.20 -6.18
N GLY A 88 19.60 -30.86 -6.00
CA GLY A 88 19.82 -30.19 -4.70
C GLY A 88 21.30 -29.97 -4.37
N THR A 89 22.20 -30.40 -5.26
CA THR A 89 23.65 -30.30 -5.08
C THR A 89 24.33 -30.04 -6.42
N LEU A 90 25.21 -29.05 -6.47
CA LEU A 90 26.07 -28.80 -7.63
C LEU A 90 27.51 -29.16 -7.32
N SER A 91 28.26 -29.59 -8.32
CA SER A 91 29.67 -30.00 -8.24
C SER A 91 30.53 -29.01 -9.00
N VAL A 92 31.37 -28.26 -8.29
CA VAL A 92 32.27 -27.26 -8.85
C VAL A 92 33.67 -27.89 -9.00
N ALA A 93 34.12 -28.04 -10.24
CA ALA A 93 35.41 -28.61 -10.54
C ALA A 93 36.56 -27.64 -10.28
N VAL A 94 37.66 -28.14 -9.75
CA VAL A 94 38.90 -27.41 -9.45
C VAL A 94 40.04 -28.15 -10.14
N ALA A 95 40.82 -27.43 -10.93
CA ALA A 95 42.02 -28.00 -11.55
C ALA A 95 43.24 -27.77 -10.64
N LYS A 96 44.24 -28.62 -10.82
CA LYS A 96 45.54 -28.43 -10.15
C LYS A 96 46.15 -27.07 -10.55
N GLY A 97 46.50 -26.30 -9.55
CA GLY A 97 47.08 -24.97 -9.71
C GLY A 97 46.06 -23.82 -9.61
N ASP A 98 44.76 -24.11 -9.57
CA ASP A 98 43.74 -23.09 -9.43
C ASP A 98 43.82 -22.40 -8.05
N GLN A 99 43.56 -21.08 -8.04
CA GLN A 99 43.49 -20.25 -6.82
C GLN A 99 42.05 -19.86 -6.47
N SER A 100 41.11 -20.13 -7.39
CA SER A 100 39.69 -19.87 -7.25
C SER A 100 38.88 -20.80 -8.14
N ALA A 101 37.62 -20.92 -7.89
CA ALA A 101 36.62 -21.53 -8.76
C ALA A 101 35.34 -20.73 -8.72
N SER A 102 34.40 -20.97 -9.60
CA SER A 102 33.10 -20.35 -9.61
C SER A 102 32.03 -21.26 -10.15
N PHE A 103 30.79 -20.95 -9.85
CA PHE A 103 29.61 -21.43 -10.55
C PHE A 103 28.74 -20.26 -10.93
N THR A 104 27.92 -20.41 -11.94
CA THR A 104 26.99 -19.37 -12.37
C THR A 104 25.60 -19.64 -11.80
N PHE A 105 25.04 -18.66 -11.15
CA PHE A 105 23.62 -18.60 -10.79
C PHE A 105 22.87 -17.96 -11.96
N ASN A 106 21.93 -18.68 -12.57
CA ASN A 106 21.10 -18.18 -13.66
C ASN A 106 19.74 -17.80 -13.08
N LYS A 107 19.38 -16.52 -13.16
CA LYS A 107 18.10 -16.00 -12.72
C LYS A 107 17.04 -16.22 -13.79
N LEU A 108 15.89 -16.79 -13.45
CA LEU A 108 14.76 -17.06 -14.34
C LEU A 108 13.56 -16.15 -14.05
N SER A 109 13.43 -15.66 -12.83
CA SER A 109 12.38 -14.72 -12.43
C SER A 109 12.94 -13.61 -11.54
N ASN A 110 12.18 -12.54 -11.35
CA ASN A 110 12.51 -11.48 -10.37
C ASN A 110 11.75 -11.69 -9.06
N ALA A 111 12.22 -11.07 -7.98
CA ALA A 111 11.39 -10.85 -6.81
C ALA A 111 10.45 -9.67 -7.12
N ILE A 112 9.21 -9.73 -6.63
CA ILE A 112 8.27 -8.61 -6.72
C ILE A 112 8.42 -7.76 -5.45
N GLU A 113 8.21 -6.46 -5.54
CA GLU A 113 8.24 -5.53 -4.43
C GLU A 113 7.38 -6.02 -3.27
N GLY A 114 7.79 -5.75 -2.04
CA GLY A 114 7.15 -6.32 -0.85
C GLY A 114 7.47 -7.79 -0.59
N SER A 115 8.12 -8.52 -1.52
CA SER A 115 8.50 -9.91 -1.35
C SER A 115 10.01 -10.08 -1.10
N THR A 116 10.39 -11.16 -0.40
CA THR A 116 11.79 -11.56 -0.23
C THR A 116 12.03 -12.85 -0.98
N LYS A 117 13.00 -12.85 -1.91
CA LYS A 117 13.42 -14.06 -2.64
C LYS A 117 14.93 -14.19 -2.56
N SER A 118 15.42 -15.35 -2.14
CA SER A 118 16.86 -15.58 -2.01
C SER A 118 17.23 -17.05 -2.03
N VAL A 119 18.50 -17.35 -2.32
CA VAL A 119 19.08 -18.69 -2.30
C VAL A 119 20.38 -18.68 -1.52
N THR A 120 20.50 -19.51 -0.49
CA THR A 120 21.73 -19.69 0.28
C THR A 120 22.47 -20.92 -0.26
N PHE A 121 23.67 -20.74 -0.75
CA PHE A 121 24.59 -21.79 -1.15
C PHE A 121 25.55 -22.10 0.00
N SER A 122 25.84 -23.39 0.25
CA SER A 122 26.72 -23.84 1.35
C SER A 122 27.68 -24.91 0.86
N ILE A 123 28.96 -24.80 1.22
CA ILE A 123 29.95 -25.82 0.97
C ILE A 123 29.58 -27.07 1.80
N ALA A 124 29.30 -28.19 1.14
CA ALA A 124 28.85 -29.40 1.78
C ALA A 124 30.01 -30.42 1.99
N SER A 125 30.81 -30.65 0.98
CA SER A 125 31.92 -31.62 1.06
C SER A 125 32.93 -31.38 -0.07
N PHE A 126 34.05 -32.09 0.04
CA PHE A 126 35.11 -32.14 -0.94
C PHE A 126 35.40 -33.61 -1.28
N ASP A 127 35.84 -33.88 -2.49
CA ASP A 127 36.34 -35.21 -2.86
C ASP A 127 37.81 -35.43 -2.45
N GLN A 128 38.54 -34.38 -2.12
CA GLN A 128 39.89 -34.44 -1.55
C GLN A 128 39.88 -34.37 -0.03
N THR A 129 40.62 -35.24 0.62
CA THR A 129 40.58 -35.41 2.07
C THR A 129 41.32 -34.32 2.87
N ASP A 130 42.25 -33.62 2.22
CA ASP A 130 43.04 -32.53 2.81
C ASP A 130 42.46 -31.15 2.56
N TRP A 131 41.35 -31.06 1.78
CA TRP A 131 40.62 -29.84 1.58
C TRP A 131 39.70 -29.52 2.78
N LYS A 132 39.71 -28.28 3.22
CA LYS A 132 38.95 -27.83 4.40
C LYS A 132 38.04 -26.66 4.03
N GLN A 133 36.94 -26.62 4.69
CA GLN A 133 36.03 -25.48 4.65
C GLN A 133 36.65 -24.32 5.45
N GLY A 134 36.64 -23.13 4.88
CA GLY A 134 37.08 -21.91 5.53
C GLY A 134 35.96 -21.22 6.33
N ALA A 135 36.23 -20.00 6.78
CA ALA A 135 35.30 -19.23 7.61
C ALA A 135 34.03 -18.79 6.86
N LYS A 136 34.15 -18.45 5.57
CA LYS A 136 33.01 -18.09 4.71
C LYS A 136 32.48 -19.32 4.00
N ALA A 137 31.72 -20.11 4.74
CA ALA A 137 31.23 -21.42 4.29
C ALA A 137 29.93 -21.35 3.49
N SER A 138 29.25 -20.20 3.47
CA SER A 138 28.02 -19.98 2.74
C SER A 138 28.02 -18.62 2.04
N ALA A 139 27.18 -18.51 1.00
CA ALA A 139 26.87 -17.27 0.30
C ALA A 139 25.38 -17.18 0.04
N LEU A 140 24.78 -16.03 0.33
CA LEU A 140 23.41 -15.70 0.02
C LEU A 140 23.35 -14.99 -1.33
N VAL A 141 22.59 -15.53 -2.28
CA VAL A 141 22.19 -14.81 -3.50
C VAL A 141 20.80 -14.24 -3.25
N SER A 142 20.67 -12.91 -3.26
CA SER A 142 19.40 -12.21 -3.09
C SER A 142 18.91 -11.65 -4.41
N PHE A 143 17.60 -11.72 -4.65
CA PHE A 143 16.93 -11.08 -5.76
C PHE A 143 16.57 -9.67 -5.35
N THR A 144 16.99 -8.65 -6.11
CA THR A 144 16.50 -7.28 -5.90
C THR A 144 15.04 -7.24 -6.33
N PRO A 145 14.12 -6.82 -5.46
CA PRO A 145 12.72 -6.69 -5.83
C PRO A 145 12.52 -5.65 -6.92
N ILE A 146 11.58 -5.90 -7.80
CA ILE A 146 11.12 -4.97 -8.85
C ILE A 146 9.62 -4.80 -8.75
N ALA A 147 9.11 -3.69 -9.27
CA ALA A 147 7.67 -3.49 -9.40
C ALA A 147 7.04 -4.55 -10.30
N SER A 148 5.84 -5.01 -9.95
CA SER A 148 5.09 -6.02 -10.71
C SER A 148 4.89 -5.57 -12.15
N THR A 149 4.95 -6.48 -13.11
CA THR A 149 4.83 -6.16 -14.53
C THR A 149 3.43 -6.30 -15.09
N ASN A 150 2.63 -7.20 -14.57
CA ASN A 150 1.24 -7.42 -15.00
C ASN A 150 0.52 -8.38 -14.04
N GLY A 151 -0.81 -8.41 -14.14
CA GLY A 151 -1.62 -9.35 -13.39
C GLY A 151 -3.10 -9.28 -13.73
N ILE A 152 -3.84 -10.26 -13.24
CA ILE A 152 -5.30 -10.27 -13.18
C ILE A 152 -5.67 -10.33 -11.71
N ILE A 153 -6.50 -9.42 -11.25
CA ILE A 153 -6.88 -9.26 -9.85
C ILE A 153 -8.36 -9.55 -9.69
N ASP A 154 -8.69 -10.51 -8.85
CA ASP A 154 -10.01 -10.70 -8.29
C ASP A 154 -10.07 -9.99 -6.94
N SER A 155 -10.96 -9.00 -6.80
CA SER A 155 -10.97 -8.19 -5.59
C SER A 155 -11.61 -8.90 -4.39
N GLU A 156 -11.07 -8.65 -3.20
CA GLU A 156 -11.50 -9.26 -1.93
C GLU A 156 -12.63 -8.45 -1.24
N ASN A 157 -13.51 -7.79 -1.99
CA ASN A 157 -14.60 -6.98 -1.45
C ASN A 157 -15.68 -7.80 -0.73
N GLY A 158 -15.84 -9.10 -1.07
CA GLY A 158 -16.66 -10.05 -0.32
C GLY A 158 -18.10 -10.20 -0.83
N GLY A 159 -18.38 -9.85 -2.09
CA GLY A 159 -19.66 -10.14 -2.75
C GLY A 159 -20.71 -9.04 -2.66
N SER A 160 -21.98 -9.39 -2.85
CA SER A 160 -23.07 -8.46 -3.12
C SER A 160 -23.44 -7.50 -1.97
N ASN A 161 -23.01 -7.75 -0.77
CA ASN A 161 -23.12 -6.82 0.36
C ASN A 161 -21.85 -6.00 0.61
N ILE A 162 -20.79 -6.28 -0.12
CA ILE A 162 -19.48 -5.57 -0.10
C ILE A 162 -19.04 -5.22 1.32
N PRO A 163 -18.71 -6.22 2.17
CA PRO A 163 -18.34 -5.96 3.56
C PRO A 163 -16.97 -5.29 3.69
N ASN A 164 -16.10 -5.39 2.68
CA ASN A 164 -14.76 -4.87 2.71
C ASN A 164 -14.58 -3.68 1.75
N GLN A 165 -13.73 -2.75 2.16
CA GLN A 165 -12.97 -1.91 1.26
C GLN A 165 -11.63 -2.59 1.00
N VAL A 166 -11.09 -2.46 -0.21
CA VAL A 166 -9.87 -3.16 -0.63
C VAL A 166 -8.87 -2.14 -1.19
N TYR A 167 -7.71 -2.06 -0.56
CA TYR A 167 -6.59 -1.29 -1.06
C TYR A 167 -5.73 -2.18 -1.94
N PHE A 168 -5.35 -1.71 -3.11
CA PHE A 168 -4.50 -2.42 -4.05
C PHE A 168 -3.27 -1.59 -4.40
N ASP A 169 -2.11 -2.24 -4.37
CA ASP A 169 -0.82 -1.72 -4.76
C ASP A 169 -0.36 -2.43 -6.04
N PHE A 170 -0.17 -1.67 -7.12
CA PHE A 170 0.24 -2.22 -8.41
C PHE A 170 1.67 -2.72 -8.40
N SER A 171 2.56 -2.05 -7.66
CA SER A 171 3.99 -2.39 -7.65
C SER A 171 4.27 -3.71 -6.94
N SER A 172 3.59 -3.97 -5.83
CA SER A 172 3.70 -5.24 -5.09
C SER A 172 2.66 -6.28 -5.52
N ALA A 173 1.67 -5.92 -6.34
CA ALA A 173 0.53 -6.74 -6.70
C ALA A 173 -0.23 -7.28 -5.47
N THR A 174 -0.35 -6.49 -4.41
CA THR A 174 -0.97 -6.91 -3.15
C THR A 174 -2.31 -6.25 -2.91
N GLN A 175 -3.21 -7.00 -2.26
CA GLN A 175 -4.49 -6.52 -1.78
C GLN A 175 -4.49 -6.47 -0.26
N THR A 176 -5.05 -5.40 0.31
CA THR A 176 -5.34 -5.31 1.74
C THR A 176 -6.83 -5.07 1.90
N ALA A 177 -7.55 -6.12 2.30
CA ALA A 177 -8.98 -6.06 2.56
C ALA A 177 -9.25 -5.69 4.03
N VAL A 178 -10.04 -4.65 4.24
CA VAL A 178 -10.42 -4.18 5.58
C VAL A 178 -11.93 -4.03 5.63
N ARG A 179 -12.56 -4.53 6.70
CA ARG A 179 -13.99 -4.31 6.87
C ARG A 179 -14.30 -2.82 6.92
N ARG A 180 -15.26 -2.36 6.11
CA ARG A 180 -15.61 -0.94 5.99
C ARG A 180 -16.32 -0.39 7.22
N ASP A 181 -16.83 -1.23 8.14
CA ASP A 181 -17.56 -0.85 9.36
C ASP A 181 -16.68 -0.76 10.60
N THR A 182 -15.36 -0.78 10.47
CA THR A 182 -14.42 -0.72 11.61
C THR A 182 -14.11 0.69 12.09
N TRP A 183 -14.46 1.71 11.32
CA TRP A 183 -14.12 3.11 11.60
C TRP A 183 -15.21 4.05 11.09
N GLU A 184 -15.29 5.26 11.66
CA GLU A 184 -16.25 6.29 11.25
C GLU A 184 -15.58 7.56 10.78
N ILE A 185 -14.46 7.96 11.39
CA ILE A 185 -13.72 9.17 11.03
C ILE A 185 -12.23 8.89 10.92
N ALA A 186 -11.51 9.74 10.20
CA ALA A 186 -10.06 9.64 10.09
C ALA A 186 -9.39 11.01 10.12
N PHE A 187 -8.20 11.08 10.68
CA PHE A 187 -7.42 12.28 10.87
C PHE A 187 -6.27 12.36 9.88
N TYR A 188 -6.17 13.48 9.16
CA TYR A 188 -5.12 13.69 8.18
C TYR A 188 -3.75 13.86 8.85
N ASN A 189 -2.78 13.12 8.36
CA ASN A 189 -1.42 13.09 8.90
C ASN A 189 -0.47 14.13 8.26
N GLY A 190 -0.95 14.89 7.26
CA GLY A 190 -0.17 15.94 6.61
C GLY A 190 -0.14 17.26 7.39
N THR A 191 0.12 18.36 6.67
CA THR A 191 0.37 19.67 7.30
C THR A 191 -0.89 20.36 7.79
N GLU A 192 -2.04 20.14 7.15
CA GLU A 192 -3.32 20.68 7.57
C GLU A 192 -3.98 19.83 8.66
N ASN A 193 -4.90 20.41 9.41
CA ASN A 193 -5.63 19.69 10.43
C ASN A 193 -7.04 19.37 9.90
N ARG A 194 -7.18 18.26 9.16
CA ARG A 194 -8.42 17.84 8.52
C ARG A 194 -8.93 16.52 9.11
N VAL A 195 -10.27 16.41 9.13
CA VAL A 195 -10.98 15.20 9.56
C VAL A 195 -11.83 14.72 8.40
N PHE A 196 -11.63 13.47 8.01
CA PHE A 196 -12.37 12.77 6.96
C PHE A 196 -13.43 11.86 7.55
N LEU A 197 -14.54 11.72 6.85
CA LEU A 197 -15.59 10.77 7.17
C LEU A 197 -15.39 9.45 6.42
N ASN A 198 -15.94 8.37 6.96
CA ASN A 198 -15.98 7.09 6.24
C ASN A 198 -17.10 7.14 5.18
N PRO A 199 -16.75 7.29 3.89
CA PRO A 199 -17.75 7.42 2.85
C PRO A 199 -18.46 6.10 2.54
N ALA A 200 -17.85 4.97 2.87
CA ALA A 200 -18.37 3.64 2.57
C ALA A 200 -19.58 3.24 3.44
N LEU A 201 -19.81 3.95 4.55
CA LEU A 201 -20.96 3.76 5.44
C LEU A 201 -21.97 4.91 5.36
N ALA A 202 -21.76 5.90 4.50
CA ALA A 202 -22.51 7.16 4.49
C ALA A 202 -22.45 7.87 5.85
N VAL A 203 -21.28 7.85 6.52
CA VAL A 203 -21.06 8.66 7.72
C VAL A 203 -21.20 10.13 7.35
N SER A 204 -21.89 10.87 8.15
CA SER A 204 -22.16 12.29 7.91
C SER A 204 -21.99 13.10 9.17
N ALA A 205 -21.65 14.37 9.04
CA ALA A 205 -21.40 15.27 10.16
C ALA A 205 -21.98 16.65 9.89
N VAL A 206 -22.43 17.31 10.93
CA VAL A 206 -22.91 18.69 10.86
C VAL A 206 -22.38 19.48 12.04
N GLU A 207 -21.84 20.65 11.76
CA GLU A 207 -21.33 21.58 12.74
C GLU A 207 -22.47 22.31 13.46
N ILE A 208 -22.40 22.38 14.79
CA ILE A 208 -23.28 23.23 15.62
C ILE A 208 -22.53 24.52 15.86
N THR A 209 -22.55 25.40 14.90
CA THR A 209 -21.82 26.68 14.92
C THR A 209 -22.12 27.49 16.16
N GLY A 210 -21.09 27.92 16.87
CA GLY A 210 -21.19 28.70 18.11
C GLY A 210 -21.18 27.85 19.38
N GLU A 211 -21.36 26.52 19.29
CA GLU A 211 -21.35 25.65 20.48
C GLU A 211 -19.98 24.96 20.66
N THR A 212 -19.41 25.12 21.83
CA THR A 212 -18.13 24.51 22.22
C THR A 212 -18.23 23.56 23.42
N ASP A 213 -19.39 23.50 24.06
CA ASP A 213 -19.67 22.55 25.15
C ASP A 213 -20.37 21.30 24.59
N LEU A 214 -19.65 20.23 24.50
CA LEU A 214 -20.14 18.95 23.99
C LEU A 214 -21.35 18.45 24.82
N LEU A 215 -21.37 18.69 26.11
CA LEU A 215 -22.43 18.20 27.02
C LEU A 215 -23.73 19.06 26.97
N ALA A 216 -23.67 20.25 26.37
CA ALA A 216 -24.84 21.10 26.19
C ALA A 216 -25.80 20.61 25.09
N ILE A 217 -25.29 19.76 24.18
CA ILE A 217 -26.04 19.27 23.01
C ILE A 217 -26.68 17.90 23.30
N THR A 218 -27.99 17.84 23.06
CA THR A 218 -28.80 16.60 23.07
C THR A 218 -29.81 16.66 21.93
N GLU A 219 -30.54 15.60 21.67
CA GLU A 219 -31.62 15.57 20.66
C GLU A 219 -32.70 16.64 20.92
N ALA A 220 -32.93 16.99 22.20
CA ALA A 220 -33.94 17.99 22.59
C ALA A 220 -33.43 19.44 22.56
N SER A 221 -32.17 19.66 22.18
CA SER A 221 -31.58 21.01 22.18
C SER A 221 -32.04 21.82 20.97
N ASP A 222 -32.24 23.14 21.21
CA ASP A 222 -32.34 24.10 20.12
C ASP A 222 -30.94 24.32 19.52
N LEU A 223 -30.87 24.62 18.23
CA LEU A 223 -29.62 25.09 17.62
C LEU A 223 -29.32 26.52 18.08
N PRO A 224 -28.05 26.89 18.31
CA PRO A 224 -27.68 28.27 18.67
C PRO A 224 -28.19 29.30 17.64
N GLU A 225 -28.14 28.93 16.36
CA GLU A 225 -28.73 29.68 15.25
C GLU A 225 -29.41 28.69 14.28
N PRO A 226 -30.62 29.03 13.74
CA PRO A 226 -31.29 28.21 12.75
C PRO A 226 -30.42 28.06 11.47
N MET A 227 -30.49 26.88 10.87
CA MET A 227 -29.80 26.60 9.59
C MET A 227 -30.79 26.68 8.43
N GLU A 228 -30.42 27.44 7.38
CA GLU A 228 -31.16 27.47 6.14
C GLU A 228 -30.57 26.39 5.20
N LEU A 229 -31.32 25.31 5.03
CA LEU A 229 -30.91 24.15 4.26
C LEU A 229 -31.82 23.97 3.03
N THR A 230 -31.37 23.17 2.11
CA THR A 230 -32.16 22.72 0.95
C THR A 230 -32.28 21.21 0.97
N GLY A 231 -33.50 20.71 0.85
CA GLY A 231 -33.79 19.29 0.74
C GLY A 231 -34.53 18.98 -0.55
N LEU A 232 -34.89 17.73 -0.78
CA LEU A 232 -35.79 17.32 -1.86
C LEU A 232 -37.16 16.97 -1.29
N ASN A 233 -38.24 17.54 -1.89
CA ASN A 233 -39.58 17.10 -1.59
C ASN A 233 -39.93 15.75 -2.25
N ALA A 234 -41.09 15.21 -1.97
CA ALA A 234 -41.54 13.92 -2.52
C ALA A 234 -41.64 13.87 -4.06
N MET A 235 -41.53 15.01 -4.75
CA MET A 235 -41.49 15.09 -6.21
C MET A 235 -40.06 15.32 -6.76
N PHE A 236 -39.04 15.12 -5.91
CA PHE A 236 -37.62 15.38 -6.24
C PHE A 236 -37.34 16.82 -6.69
N GLN A 237 -38.08 17.77 -6.12
CA GLN A 237 -37.85 19.19 -6.37
C GLN A 237 -37.11 19.79 -5.15
N PRO A 238 -36.13 20.67 -5.36
CA PRO A 238 -35.51 21.40 -4.27
C PRO A 238 -36.52 22.17 -3.44
N GLU A 239 -36.42 22.07 -2.13
CA GLU A 239 -37.26 22.77 -1.16
C GLU A 239 -36.38 23.33 -0.05
N ALA A 240 -36.56 24.64 0.23
CA ALA A 240 -35.88 25.28 1.35
C ALA A 240 -36.47 24.83 2.69
N VAL A 241 -35.59 24.47 3.62
CA VAL A 241 -35.94 24.00 4.97
C VAL A 241 -35.16 24.79 5.99
N THR A 242 -35.86 25.41 6.96
CA THR A 242 -35.22 26.03 8.11
C THR A 242 -35.22 25.03 9.26
N VAL A 243 -34.05 24.66 9.73
CA VAL A 243 -33.82 23.71 10.83
C VAL A 243 -33.42 24.51 12.06
N SER A 244 -34.16 24.36 13.16
CA SER A 244 -33.99 25.15 14.38
C SER A 244 -33.65 24.30 15.60
N THR A 245 -33.80 22.99 15.52
CA THR A 245 -33.54 22.04 16.60
C THR A 245 -32.68 20.89 16.17
N VAL A 246 -31.97 20.25 17.09
CA VAL A 246 -31.21 19.04 16.82
C VAL A 246 -32.14 17.94 16.32
N SER A 247 -33.33 17.77 16.87
CA SER A 247 -34.29 16.76 16.41
C SER A 247 -34.67 16.94 14.93
N GLU A 248 -34.92 18.16 14.47
CA GLU A 248 -35.16 18.45 13.06
C GLU A 248 -33.93 18.16 12.19
N LEU A 249 -32.73 18.46 12.71
CA LEU A 249 -31.47 18.17 12.01
C LEU A 249 -31.26 16.66 11.77
N LEU A 250 -31.61 15.83 12.77
CA LEU A 250 -31.49 14.37 12.65
C LEU A 250 -32.42 13.76 11.59
N GLU A 251 -33.47 14.46 11.14
CA GLU A 251 -34.33 14.04 10.04
C GLU A 251 -33.54 14.04 8.70
N GLY A 252 -32.52 14.89 8.58
CA GLY A 252 -31.61 14.96 7.44
C GLY A 252 -30.38 14.04 7.54
N LEU A 253 -30.22 13.31 8.64
CA LEU A 253 -29.11 12.41 8.89
C LEU A 253 -29.58 10.98 9.24
N PRO A 254 -28.90 9.92 8.85
CA PRO A 254 -27.79 9.85 7.89
C PRO A 254 -28.24 10.23 6.49
N VAL A 255 -27.25 10.66 5.73
CA VAL A 255 -27.49 11.13 4.38
C VAL A 255 -28.10 10.06 3.46
N GLY A 256 -29.13 10.39 2.71
CA GLY A 256 -29.86 9.56 1.76
C GLY A 256 -30.54 10.42 0.69
N TYR A 257 -31.61 9.94 0.07
CA TYR A 257 -32.23 10.63 -1.07
C TYR A 257 -32.90 11.96 -0.77
N TYR A 258 -33.30 12.21 0.47
CA TYR A 258 -34.06 13.40 0.87
C TYR A 258 -33.29 14.17 1.93
N GLN A 259 -32.10 14.67 1.52
CA GLN A 259 -31.26 15.22 2.51
C GLN A 259 -31.19 16.68 2.50
N TYR A 260 -30.79 17.20 3.66
CA TYR A 260 -30.48 18.57 3.85
C TYR A 260 -28.99 18.83 3.59
N GLY A 261 -28.72 19.93 3.01
CA GLY A 261 -27.43 20.54 2.79
C GLY A 261 -27.70 21.91 2.21
N ASN A 262 -26.71 22.69 1.92
CA ASN A 262 -26.81 23.91 1.15
C ASN A 262 -25.45 24.15 0.50
N LEU A 263 -25.22 23.51 -0.62
CA LEU A 263 -23.92 23.55 -1.29
C LEU A 263 -23.57 24.94 -1.82
N ASP A 264 -24.58 25.78 -2.11
CA ASP A 264 -24.36 27.17 -2.52
C ASP A 264 -23.79 28.01 -1.35
N GLU A 265 -24.15 27.67 -0.10
CA GLU A 265 -23.62 28.30 1.12
C GLU A 265 -22.46 27.50 1.74
N GLY A 266 -21.97 26.45 1.04
CA GLY A 266 -20.88 25.61 1.53
C GLY A 266 -21.24 24.62 2.62
N ILE A 267 -22.54 24.33 2.84
CA ILE A 267 -23.00 23.37 3.84
C ILE A 267 -23.12 21.99 3.21
N SER A 268 -22.17 21.11 3.49
CA SER A 268 -22.19 19.71 3.14
C SER A 268 -22.10 18.86 4.39
N PHE A 269 -22.90 17.81 4.48
CA PHE A 269 -22.87 16.86 5.60
C PHE A 269 -21.95 15.66 5.36
N THR A 270 -21.33 15.62 4.19
CA THR A 270 -20.36 14.58 3.80
C THR A 270 -19.14 15.22 3.16
N ASP A 271 -18.04 14.50 3.16
CA ASP A 271 -16.89 14.88 2.36
C ASP A 271 -17.25 14.83 0.87
N ASN A 272 -16.60 15.65 0.06
CA ASN A 272 -16.73 15.56 -1.39
C ASN A 272 -16.14 14.24 -1.92
N ALA A 273 -16.63 13.76 -3.05
CA ALA A 273 -16.16 12.53 -3.66
C ALA A 273 -14.73 12.65 -4.17
N GLU A 274 -14.33 13.85 -4.58
CA GLU A 274 -13.00 14.19 -5.08
C GLU A 274 -11.91 14.01 -4.00
N GLY A 275 -12.29 14.10 -2.70
CA GLY A 275 -11.39 13.89 -1.56
C GLY A 275 -10.39 15.01 -1.36
N THR A 276 -10.75 16.23 -1.76
CA THR A 276 -9.92 17.42 -1.52
C THR A 276 -9.89 17.79 -0.03
N LEU A 277 -8.82 18.40 0.42
CA LEU A 277 -8.69 18.80 1.83
C LEU A 277 -9.73 19.85 2.24
N GLU A 278 -10.10 20.74 1.33
CA GLU A 278 -11.15 21.76 1.56
C GLU A 278 -12.57 21.18 1.47
N GLY A 279 -12.72 19.99 0.90
CA GLY A 279 -14.01 19.35 0.68
C GLY A 279 -14.46 18.44 1.83
N THR A 280 -13.84 18.51 3.01
CA THR A 280 -14.27 17.77 4.20
C THR A 280 -15.50 18.38 4.85
N ALA A 281 -16.44 17.55 5.35
CA ALA A 281 -17.61 18.01 6.12
C ALA A 281 -17.21 18.69 7.44
N PHE A 282 -16.10 18.25 8.02
CA PHE A 282 -15.47 18.98 9.12
C PHE A 282 -14.71 20.17 8.58
N SER A 283 -14.93 21.35 9.15
CA SER A 283 -14.08 22.51 8.95
C SER A 283 -12.64 22.20 9.36
N GLU A 284 -11.67 22.93 8.82
CA GLU A 284 -10.28 22.79 9.25
C GLU A 284 -10.17 23.01 10.77
N VAL A 285 -9.55 22.05 11.47
CA VAL A 285 -9.43 22.12 12.93
C VAL A 285 -8.40 23.18 13.29
N SER A 286 -8.88 24.26 13.92
CA SER A 286 -8.02 25.36 14.38
C SER A 286 -7.15 24.91 15.56
N THR A 287 -5.95 25.50 15.65
CA THR A 287 -5.11 25.39 16.86
C THR A 287 -5.64 26.27 18.03
N THR A 288 -6.65 27.10 17.78
CA THR A 288 -7.38 27.87 18.80
C THR A 288 -8.63 27.12 19.23
N ALA A 289 -8.61 26.54 20.41
CA ALA A 289 -9.69 25.64 20.88
C ALA A 289 -11.10 26.23 20.80
N THR A 290 -11.28 27.56 21.01
CA THR A 290 -12.58 28.23 20.96
C THR A 290 -13.15 28.41 19.54
N GLU A 291 -12.38 28.11 18.51
CA GLU A 291 -12.82 28.17 17.11
C GLU A 291 -13.27 26.80 16.60
N ASN A 292 -13.12 25.73 17.38
CA ASN A 292 -13.57 24.38 17.05
C ASN A 292 -14.89 24.09 17.75
N TYR A 293 -15.94 23.95 16.97
CA TYR A 293 -17.29 23.73 17.47
C TYR A 293 -17.62 22.25 17.62
N VAL A 294 -18.76 21.96 18.24
CA VAL A 294 -19.33 20.61 18.36
C VAL A 294 -19.94 20.19 17.03
N TYR A 295 -19.75 18.94 16.67
CA TYR A 295 -20.41 18.28 15.54
C TYR A 295 -21.37 17.21 16.03
N ILE A 296 -22.49 17.05 15.34
CA ILE A 296 -23.29 15.84 15.41
C ILE A 296 -22.86 14.95 14.24
N VAL A 297 -22.46 13.73 14.57
CA VAL A 297 -21.98 12.73 13.60
C VAL A 297 -22.98 11.59 13.57
N SER A 298 -23.58 11.34 12.41
CA SER A 298 -24.27 10.09 12.11
C SER A 298 -23.23 9.02 11.81
N LEU A 299 -23.29 7.88 12.49
CA LEU A 299 -22.37 6.74 12.29
C LEU A 299 -22.67 5.98 10.98
N GLY A 300 -23.62 6.48 10.18
CA GLY A 300 -24.03 5.88 8.92
C GLY A 300 -24.83 4.60 9.09
N TYR A 301 -24.60 3.63 8.22
CA TYR A 301 -25.37 2.39 8.17
C TYR A 301 -24.50 1.17 8.42
N GLU A 302 -25.11 0.12 8.97
CA GLU A 302 -24.49 -1.19 9.08
C GLU A 302 -24.29 -1.82 7.68
N ILE A 303 -23.35 -2.76 7.60
CA ILE A 303 -23.24 -3.63 6.42
C ILE A 303 -24.45 -4.56 6.41
N PRO A 304 -25.16 -4.69 5.27
CA PRO A 304 -26.28 -5.62 5.18
C PRO A 304 -25.87 -7.05 5.46
N THR A 305 -26.65 -7.74 6.26
CA THR A 305 -26.38 -9.14 6.65
C THR A 305 -26.91 -10.16 5.62
N LYS A 306 -27.71 -9.69 4.66
CA LYS A 306 -28.28 -10.54 3.61
C LYS A 306 -27.68 -10.15 2.27
N PRO A 307 -27.34 -11.14 1.42
CA PRO A 307 -26.98 -10.86 0.04
C PRO A 307 -28.09 -10.06 -0.66
N ALA A 308 -27.70 -9.18 -1.58
CA ALA A 308 -28.63 -8.50 -2.45
C ALA A 308 -29.31 -9.51 -3.41
N GLU A 309 -30.41 -9.09 -4.05
CA GLU A 309 -31.00 -9.87 -5.13
C GLU A 309 -30.00 -10.01 -6.29
N THR A 310 -30.12 -11.10 -7.05
CA THR A 310 -29.22 -11.38 -8.18
C THR A 310 -29.10 -10.17 -9.11
N GLY A 311 -27.88 -9.75 -9.36
CA GLY A 311 -27.56 -8.59 -10.19
C GLY A 311 -27.63 -7.24 -9.49
N SER A 312 -27.91 -7.21 -8.18
CA SER A 312 -27.95 -6.01 -7.35
C SER A 312 -26.80 -6.02 -6.33
N ILE A 313 -26.59 -4.86 -5.68
CA ILE A 313 -25.74 -4.69 -4.50
C ILE A 313 -26.60 -4.18 -3.35
N ALA A 314 -26.43 -4.75 -2.17
CA ALA A 314 -27.01 -4.23 -0.94
C ALA A 314 -26.09 -3.12 -0.40
N THR A 315 -26.56 -1.86 -0.42
CA THR A 315 -25.73 -0.71 -0.06
C THR A 315 -25.77 -0.41 1.44
N THR A 316 -26.91 -0.56 2.10
CA THR A 316 -27.13 -0.13 3.49
C THR A 316 -27.88 -1.18 4.30
N GLY A 317 -27.47 -1.37 5.55
CA GLY A 317 -28.20 -2.08 6.60
C GLY A 317 -29.00 -1.12 7.48
N ASP A 318 -29.10 -1.42 8.78
CA ASP A 318 -29.75 -0.56 9.76
C ASP A 318 -28.87 0.65 10.10
N GLN A 319 -29.50 1.73 10.58
CA GLN A 319 -28.79 2.92 11.01
C GLN A 319 -28.02 2.66 12.31
N ARG A 320 -26.79 3.17 12.41
CA ARG A 320 -25.88 2.91 13.53
C ARG A 320 -25.99 3.92 14.68
N GLY A 321 -26.81 4.96 14.52
CA GLY A 321 -27.02 5.99 15.54
C GLY A 321 -26.15 7.24 15.36
N TYR A 322 -26.09 8.04 16.43
CA TYR A 322 -25.47 9.37 16.42
C TYR A 322 -24.51 9.55 17.58
N MET A 323 -23.45 10.28 17.33
CA MET A 323 -22.54 10.79 18.35
C MET A 323 -22.35 12.29 18.23
N LYS A 324 -22.00 12.95 19.31
CA LYS A 324 -21.48 14.30 19.33
C LYS A 324 -19.98 14.26 19.49
N VAL A 325 -19.30 15.05 18.68
CA VAL A 325 -17.86 15.04 18.53
C VAL A 325 -17.33 16.47 18.52
N ARG A 326 -16.22 16.70 19.18
CA ARG A 326 -15.45 17.93 19.07
C ARG A 326 -13.98 17.58 18.87
N VAL A 327 -13.33 18.18 17.88
CA VAL A 327 -11.93 17.93 17.58
C VAL A 327 -11.12 19.17 17.87
N LEU A 328 -10.01 19.01 18.58
CA LEU A 328 -9.03 20.04 18.89
C LEU A 328 -7.70 19.64 18.25
N SER A 329 -6.81 20.61 18.01
CA SER A 329 -5.46 20.34 17.52
C SER A 329 -4.43 21.26 18.13
N ASP A 330 -3.21 20.76 18.32
CA ASP A 330 -2.01 21.56 18.63
C ASP A 330 -1.08 21.72 17.40
N GLY A 331 -1.55 21.27 16.21
CA GLY A 331 -0.80 21.26 14.95
C GLY A 331 -0.03 19.96 14.69
N ASN A 332 0.36 19.22 15.73
CA ASN A 332 1.09 17.97 15.62
C ASN A 332 0.25 16.74 15.99
N SER A 333 -0.81 16.97 16.73
CA SER A 333 -1.76 15.94 17.16
C SER A 333 -3.18 16.49 17.15
N TYR A 334 -4.13 15.56 17.20
CA TYR A 334 -5.54 15.86 17.42
C TYR A 334 -5.96 15.36 18.80
N THR A 335 -6.89 16.07 19.43
CA THR A 335 -7.60 15.59 20.61
C THR A 335 -9.07 15.50 20.25
N ILE A 336 -9.61 14.29 20.19
CA ILE A 336 -11.03 14.07 19.96
C ILE A 336 -11.76 13.93 21.28
N GLN A 337 -12.81 14.71 21.46
CA GLN A 337 -13.80 14.59 22.53
C GLN A 337 -15.10 14.06 21.90
N TYR A 338 -15.70 13.03 22.48
CA TYR A 338 -16.89 12.41 21.93
C TYR A 338 -17.76 11.75 22.99
N ALA A 339 -19.06 11.72 22.73
CA ALA A 339 -20.06 11.07 23.57
C ALA A 339 -21.29 10.67 22.74
N GLU A 340 -22.10 9.77 23.26
CA GLU A 340 -23.45 9.55 22.73
C GLU A 340 -24.28 10.84 22.78
N LEU A 341 -25.17 11.04 21.81
CA LEU A 341 -25.96 12.28 21.73
C LEU A 341 -26.77 12.54 22.98
N ALA A 342 -27.24 11.50 23.66
CA ALA A 342 -28.03 11.63 24.90
C ALA A 342 -27.22 11.91 26.18
N GLU A 343 -25.88 11.75 26.12
CA GLU A 343 -25.02 11.90 27.31
C GLU A 343 -24.86 13.37 27.71
N THR A 344 -25.01 13.69 28.99
CA THR A 344 -24.96 15.07 29.52
C THR A 344 -24.01 15.27 30.71
N GLU A 345 -23.34 14.19 31.17
CA GLU A 345 -22.53 14.26 32.39
C GLU A 345 -21.03 14.13 32.11
N SER A 346 -20.67 13.37 31.05
CA SER A 346 -19.26 13.07 30.73
C SER A 346 -19.05 12.83 29.24
N TYR A 347 -17.83 12.96 28.79
CA TYR A 347 -17.38 12.59 27.43
C TYR A 347 -16.06 11.82 27.51
N ASN A 348 -15.77 11.09 26.45
CA ASN A 348 -14.49 10.46 26.27
C ASN A 348 -13.52 11.41 25.55
N GLU A 349 -12.24 11.28 25.84
CA GLU A 349 -11.18 12.06 25.19
C GLU A 349 -10.00 11.16 24.80
N VAL A 350 -9.54 11.28 23.55
CA VAL A 350 -8.38 10.53 23.03
C VAL A 350 -7.48 11.48 22.26
N THR A 351 -6.17 11.38 22.50
CA THR A 351 -5.17 12.11 21.72
C THR A 351 -4.60 11.20 20.63
N ILE A 352 -4.56 11.72 19.41
CA ILE A 352 -4.11 11.02 18.21
C ILE A 352 -2.94 11.80 17.61
N SER A 353 -1.74 11.20 17.63
CA SER A 353 -0.55 11.77 16.99
C SER A 353 -0.58 11.54 15.49
N LYS A 354 -0.12 12.53 14.72
CA LYS A 354 0.06 12.37 13.28
C LYS A 354 1.20 11.37 12.99
N ASP A 355 0.95 10.42 12.09
CA ASP A 355 1.93 9.44 11.61
C ASP A 355 2.19 9.65 10.11
N ALA A 356 3.37 10.15 9.78
CA ALA A 356 3.76 10.46 8.41
C ALA A 356 3.87 9.24 7.46
N ALA A 357 3.82 8.02 8.00
CA ALA A 357 3.82 6.79 7.21
C ALA A 357 2.46 6.52 6.54
N TYR A 358 1.38 7.18 7.01
CA TYR A 358 0.01 7.01 6.52
C TYR A 358 -0.56 8.36 6.07
N ASN A 359 -1.49 8.34 5.11
CA ASN A 359 -2.23 9.56 4.79
C ASN A 359 -3.21 9.93 5.91
N LEU A 360 -3.90 8.94 6.44
CA LEU A 360 -4.95 9.10 7.44
C LEU A 360 -4.72 8.15 8.63
N THR A 361 -5.09 8.61 9.82
CA THR A 361 -5.23 7.76 11.01
C THR A 361 -6.71 7.56 11.28
N ALA A 362 -7.23 6.37 11.01
CA ALA A 362 -8.64 6.05 11.22
C ALA A 362 -8.97 5.84 12.71
N PHE A 363 -10.20 6.23 13.10
CA PHE A 363 -10.69 6.15 14.45
C PHE A 363 -12.11 5.57 14.48
N SER A 364 -12.32 4.61 15.37
CA SER A 364 -13.64 4.07 15.66
C SER A 364 -14.29 4.85 16.79
N LEU A 365 -15.32 5.61 16.47
CA LEU A 365 -16.17 6.28 17.48
C LEU A 365 -16.91 5.27 18.35
N THR A 366 -17.27 4.12 17.76
CA THR A 366 -17.96 3.03 18.45
C THR A 366 -17.08 2.36 19.51
N ASN A 367 -15.80 2.12 19.18
CA ASN A 367 -14.86 1.41 20.07
C ASN A 367 -13.98 2.37 20.90
N GLY A 368 -13.87 3.63 20.49
CA GLY A 368 -13.07 4.65 21.17
C GLY A 368 -11.55 4.49 20.98
N GLU A 369 -11.12 3.95 19.84
CA GLU A 369 -9.71 3.69 19.57
C GLU A 369 -9.34 3.93 18.09
N THR A 370 -8.05 4.14 17.86
CA THR A 370 -7.51 4.15 16.48
C THR A 370 -7.50 2.74 15.92
N VAL A 371 -7.77 2.61 14.63
CA VAL A 371 -7.83 1.33 13.93
C VAL A 371 -6.95 1.36 12.68
N SER A 372 -6.33 0.21 12.36
CA SER A 372 -5.56 0.05 11.14
C SER A 372 -6.52 -0.18 9.98
N VAL A 373 -6.55 0.74 9.04
CA VAL A 373 -7.45 0.70 7.87
C VAL A 373 -6.65 0.75 6.58
N GLU A 374 -6.02 1.87 6.26
CA GLU A 374 -5.18 1.95 5.07
C GLU A 374 -3.78 1.36 5.31
N PRO A 375 -3.13 0.78 4.29
CA PRO A 375 -1.69 0.49 4.32
C PRO A 375 -0.87 1.78 4.45
N ASN A 376 0.45 1.67 4.57
CA ASN A 376 1.33 2.84 4.45
C ASN A 376 1.01 3.58 3.14
N LYS A 377 1.13 4.90 3.15
CA LYS A 377 0.70 5.78 2.05
C LYS A 377 1.34 5.49 0.68
N ASP A 378 2.50 4.83 0.68
CA ASP A 378 3.27 4.39 -0.47
C ASP A 378 3.08 2.90 -0.83
N GLN A 379 2.13 2.22 -0.15
CA GLN A 379 1.84 0.79 -0.33
C GLN A 379 0.40 0.55 -0.80
N TRP A 380 -0.21 1.51 -1.44
CA TRP A 380 -1.46 1.36 -2.13
C TRP A 380 -1.69 2.49 -3.15
N ASP A 381 -2.33 2.15 -4.26
CA ASP A 381 -2.60 3.06 -5.35
C ASP A 381 -4.08 3.32 -5.55
N ILE A 382 -4.92 2.27 -5.47
CA ILE A 382 -6.37 2.38 -5.60
C ILE A 382 -7.10 1.73 -4.42
N ASN A 383 -8.29 2.24 -4.13
CA ASN A 383 -9.21 1.70 -3.13
C ASN A 383 -10.55 1.38 -3.78
N LEU A 384 -10.92 0.11 -3.77
CA LEU A 384 -12.23 -0.41 -4.16
C LEU A 384 -13.14 -0.33 -2.94
N SER A 385 -14.03 0.68 -2.90
CA SER A 385 -14.78 1.04 -1.70
C SER A 385 -16.19 1.50 -2.02
N GLY A 386 -16.91 1.90 -0.99
CA GLY A 386 -18.15 2.66 -1.11
C GLY A 386 -17.89 4.16 -1.00
N VAL A 387 -18.70 4.94 -1.68
CA VAL A 387 -18.72 6.40 -1.56
C VAL A 387 -20.15 6.88 -1.45
N PHE A 388 -20.40 7.77 -0.50
CA PHE A 388 -21.56 8.62 -0.55
C PHE A 388 -21.18 9.95 -1.24
N SER A 389 -22.00 10.41 -2.15
CA SER A 389 -21.80 11.68 -2.82
C SER A 389 -23.14 12.39 -3.00
N TYR A 390 -23.13 13.71 -2.82
CA TYR A 390 -24.24 14.52 -3.27
C TYR A 390 -24.29 14.54 -4.79
N TYR A 391 -25.46 14.34 -5.32
CA TYR A 391 -25.75 14.45 -6.74
C TYR A 391 -26.56 15.72 -6.98
N GLY A 392 -25.98 16.70 -7.68
CA GLY A 392 -26.58 17.97 -7.88
C GLY A 392 -26.20 18.76 -9.08
N ASP A 393 -27.14 19.60 -9.44
CA ASP A 393 -26.83 20.70 -10.33
C ASP A 393 -26.92 22.05 -9.60
N SER A 394 -26.73 23.11 -10.33
CA SER A 394 -26.68 24.50 -9.92
C SER A 394 -27.97 25.00 -9.23
N GLY A 395 -28.25 24.58 -8.06
CA GLY A 395 -29.44 25.01 -7.31
C GLY A 395 -29.40 24.70 -5.85
N GLY A 396 -28.22 24.37 -5.34
CA GLY A 396 -27.93 24.19 -3.94
C GLY A 396 -28.14 22.82 -3.41
N LEU A 397 -29.01 21.95 -3.73
CA LEU A 397 -29.11 20.64 -3.32
C LEU A 397 -29.68 19.73 -4.13
N VAL A 398 -29.35 18.55 -3.77
CA VAL A 398 -29.49 17.55 -4.29
C VAL A 398 -29.69 16.30 -3.63
N ALA A 399 -29.91 15.25 -4.27
CA ALA A 399 -29.99 13.92 -3.69
C ALA A 399 -28.61 13.43 -3.30
N GLY A 400 -28.52 12.73 -2.17
CA GLY A 400 -27.36 11.91 -1.85
C GLY A 400 -27.46 10.54 -2.47
N LEU A 401 -26.39 10.06 -3.05
CA LEU A 401 -26.27 8.73 -3.63
C LEU A 401 -25.17 7.93 -2.93
N THR A 402 -25.50 6.70 -2.53
CA THR A 402 -24.55 5.74 -2.01
C THR A 402 -24.13 4.78 -3.11
N TYR A 403 -22.86 4.77 -3.41
CA TYR A 403 -22.22 3.79 -4.29
C TYR A 403 -21.43 2.81 -3.46
N SER A 404 -21.64 1.51 -3.59
CA SER A 404 -20.86 0.49 -2.88
C SER A 404 -19.73 -0.09 -3.72
N ASP A 405 -19.68 0.25 -5.00
CA ASP A 405 -18.74 -0.25 -6.01
C ASP A 405 -18.03 0.92 -6.69
N TYR A 406 -17.39 1.74 -5.89
CA TYR A 406 -16.67 2.93 -6.32
C TYR A 406 -15.16 2.68 -6.25
N VAL A 407 -14.40 3.29 -7.14
CA VAL A 407 -12.94 3.17 -7.15
C VAL A 407 -12.32 4.55 -6.95
N LEU A 408 -11.50 4.65 -5.94
CA LEU A 408 -10.76 5.85 -5.57
C LEU A 408 -9.26 5.61 -5.78
N HIS A 409 -8.49 6.64 -6.13
CA HIS A 409 -7.04 6.51 -6.15
C HIS A 409 -6.37 7.39 -5.08
N ASN A 410 -5.12 7.07 -4.77
CA ASN A 410 -4.37 7.62 -3.64
C ASN A 410 -3.77 8.99 -3.94
N THR A 411 -4.61 10.03 -4.10
CA THR A 411 -4.13 11.40 -4.36
C THR A 411 -3.27 11.94 -3.21
N LEU A 412 -3.61 11.62 -1.95
CA LEU A 412 -2.82 12.05 -0.79
C LEU A 412 -1.45 11.39 -0.72
N GLY A 413 -1.29 10.20 -1.31
CA GLY A 413 -0.02 9.48 -1.50
C GLY A 413 0.70 9.85 -2.79
N ASN A 414 0.23 10.87 -3.53
CA ASN A 414 0.83 11.33 -4.79
C ASN A 414 0.71 10.31 -5.95
N VAL A 415 -0.36 9.55 -5.99
CA VAL A 415 -0.73 8.72 -7.13
C VAL A 415 -1.54 9.55 -8.11
N GLY A 416 -1.10 9.58 -9.37
CA GLY A 416 -1.81 10.25 -10.47
C GLY A 416 -2.57 9.24 -11.33
N LEU A 417 -3.74 9.63 -11.84
CA LEU A 417 -4.56 8.75 -12.67
C LEU A 417 -5.34 9.53 -13.71
N TYR A 418 -5.50 8.97 -14.91
CA TYR A 418 -6.44 9.47 -15.89
C TYR A 418 -7.19 8.34 -16.61
N GLN A 419 -8.38 8.65 -17.12
CA GLN A 419 -9.19 7.76 -17.93
C GLN A 419 -8.85 7.94 -19.41
N VAL A 420 -8.69 6.84 -20.12
CA VAL A 420 -8.63 6.82 -21.58
C VAL A 420 -9.97 6.35 -22.11
N THR A 421 -10.59 7.15 -23.00
CA THR A 421 -11.80 6.76 -23.71
C THR A 421 -11.46 6.32 -25.13
N ILE A 422 -11.87 5.12 -25.50
CA ILE A 422 -11.55 4.53 -26.81
C ILE A 422 -12.48 5.13 -27.87
N GLU A 423 -11.98 6.16 -28.57
CA GLU A 423 -12.67 6.81 -29.68
C GLU A 423 -11.70 7.11 -30.84
N GLY A 424 -12.15 6.87 -32.06
CA GLY A 424 -11.37 7.20 -33.27
C GLY A 424 -10.03 6.46 -33.32
N ASP A 425 -8.93 7.20 -33.34
CA ASP A 425 -7.55 6.68 -33.43
C ASP A 425 -6.89 6.44 -32.05
N VAL A 426 -7.65 6.58 -30.94
CA VAL A 426 -7.12 6.31 -29.59
C VAL A 426 -6.78 4.83 -29.45
N PRO A 427 -5.58 4.45 -28.97
CA PRO A 427 -5.20 3.07 -28.78
C PRO A 427 -6.18 2.32 -27.86
N THR A 428 -6.49 1.07 -28.20
CA THR A 428 -7.16 0.17 -27.25
C THR A 428 -6.22 -0.21 -26.12
N TYR A 429 -6.76 -0.72 -25.00
CA TYR A 429 -5.95 -1.20 -23.87
C TYR A 429 -4.76 -2.08 -24.34
N ALA A 430 -5.00 -3.06 -25.21
CA ALA A 430 -3.97 -3.98 -25.69
C ALA A 430 -2.85 -3.30 -26.50
N ASN A 431 -3.12 -2.17 -27.12
CA ASN A 431 -2.17 -1.47 -28.01
C ASN A 431 -1.55 -0.23 -27.38
N PHE A 432 -2.00 0.18 -26.20
CA PHE A 432 -1.47 1.33 -25.48
C PHE A 432 -0.09 1.00 -24.89
N THR A 433 0.87 1.87 -25.10
CA THR A 433 2.27 1.74 -24.69
C THR A 433 2.74 2.98 -23.95
N MET A 434 3.93 2.92 -23.33
CA MET A 434 4.55 4.08 -22.70
C MET A 434 4.68 5.30 -23.63
N GLY A 435 4.76 5.08 -24.95
CA GLY A 435 4.83 6.15 -25.95
C GLY A 435 3.53 6.92 -26.14
N ASP A 436 2.42 6.37 -25.64
CA ASP A 436 1.06 6.96 -25.73
C ASP A 436 0.66 7.70 -24.43
N VAL A 437 1.49 7.63 -23.39
CA VAL A 437 1.24 8.29 -22.10
C VAL A 437 1.30 9.80 -22.28
N ASP A 438 0.25 10.51 -21.84
CA ASP A 438 0.22 11.96 -21.76
C ASP A 438 0.36 12.43 -20.30
N GLU A 439 1.54 12.93 -19.95
CA GLU A 439 1.85 13.41 -18.60
C GLU A 439 0.94 14.56 -18.13
N SER A 440 0.31 15.30 -19.05
CA SER A 440 -0.56 16.41 -18.71
C SER A 440 -1.99 16.00 -18.33
N GLU A 441 -2.36 14.75 -18.59
CA GLU A 441 -3.68 14.22 -18.26
C GLU A 441 -3.77 13.66 -16.84
N PHE A 442 -2.61 13.42 -16.17
CA PHE A 442 -2.64 12.88 -14.79
C PHE A 442 -3.31 13.85 -13.82
N VAL A 443 -4.30 13.33 -13.09
CA VAL A 443 -5.05 14.02 -12.05
C VAL A 443 -4.53 13.55 -10.68
N PHE A 444 -4.07 14.49 -9.87
CA PHE A 444 -3.52 14.25 -8.52
C PHE A 444 -4.37 14.85 -7.39
N ASP A 445 -5.43 15.57 -7.73
CA ASP A 445 -6.28 16.32 -6.79
C ASP A 445 -7.76 15.91 -6.82
N ASN A 446 -8.10 14.88 -7.57
CA ASN A 446 -9.43 14.29 -7.61
C ASN A 446 -9.32 12.76 -7.57
N ARG A 447 -9.53 12.15 -6.40
CA ARG A 447 -9.44 10.69 -6.22
C ARG A 447 -10.52 9.88 -6.94
N ALA A 448 -11.53 10.53 -7.50
CA ALA A 448 -12.72 9.90 -8.08
C ALA A 448 -12.66 9.75 -9.61
N VAL A 449 -11.48 9.84 -10.23
CA VAL A 449 -11.33 9.73 -11.70
C VAL A 449 -11.92 8.43 -12.26
N VAL A 450 -11.69 7.29 -11.61
CA VAL A 450 -12.35 6.01 -11.96
C VAL A 450 -13.81 6.04 -11.54
N GLY A 451 -14.05 6.39 -10.28
CA GLY A 451 -15.37 6.52 -9.71
C GLY A 451 -16.25 5.30 -9.92
N SER A 452 -17.42 5.52 -10.51
CA SER A 452 -18.35 4.45 -10.94
C SER A 452 -18.41 4.28 -12.46
N GLY A 453 -17.59 5.03 -13.22
CA GLY A 453 -17.63 5.11 -14.69
C GLY A 453 -17.17 3.85 -15.44
N TRP A 454 -16.46 2.97 -14.74
CA TRP A 454 -15.93 1.71 -15.27
C TRP A 454 -17.01 0.66 -15.60
N ARG A 455 -18.24 0.88 -15.18
CA ARG A 455 -19.39 -0.03 -15.39
C ARG A 455 -20.68 0.68 -15.76
N ASP A 456 -21.58 -0.01 -16.43
CA ASP A 456 -22.98 0.36 -16.61
C ASP A 456 -23.87 -0.48 -15.68
N ALA A 457 -24.27 0.12 -14.57
CA ALA A 457 -25.08 -0.56 -13.56
C ALA A 457 -26.50 -0.91 -14.07
N PHE A 458 -27.08 -0.15 -15.01
CA PHE A 458 -28.41 -0.39 -15.55
C PHE A 458 -28.43 -1.59 -16.48
N ASN A 459 -27.43 -1.72 -17.34
CA ASN A 459 -27.29 -2.85 -18.25
C ASN A 459 -26.56 -4.04 -17.63
N GLY A 460 -25.94 -3.86 -16.49
CA GLY A 460 -25.26 -4.91 -15.76
C GLY A 460 -23.97 -5.39 -16.44
N VAL A 461 -23.24 -4.49 -17.09
CA VAL A 461 -22.01 -4.75 -17.85
C VAL A 461 -20.89 -3.79 -17.45
N ILE A 462 -19.65 -4.18 -17.71
CA ILE A 462 -18.49 -3.25 -17.65
C ILE A 462 -18.57 -2.25 -18.82
N ASN A 463 -17.87 -1.14 -18.71
CA ASN A 463 -17.76 -0.15 -19.78
C ASN A 463 -16.53 -0.46 -20.64
N GLU A 464 -16.70 -1.21 -21.71
CA GLU A 464 -15.64 -1.67 -22.61
C GLU A 464 -14.95 -0.52 -23.40
N ASN A 465 -15.46 0.72 -23.30
CA ASN A 465 -14.92 1.86 -24.03
C ASN A 465 -13.93 2.70 -23.20
N VAL A 466 -13.62 2.29 -21.98
CA VAL A 466 -12.69 3.02 -21.11
C VAL A 466 -11.68 2.08 -20.48
N TYR A 467 -10.49 2.58 -20.26
CA TYR A 467 -9.47 2.01 -19.39
C TYR A 467 -8.70 3.14 -18.72
N TYR A 468 -7.77 2.83 -17.85
CA TYR A 468 -7.13 3.83 -17.00
C TYR A 468 -5.62 3.71 -17.08
N VAL A 469 -4.96 4.87 -16.94
CA VAL A 469 -3.49 4.96 -16.84
C VAL A 469 -3.17 5.59 -15.49
N LEU A 470 -2.30 4.91 -14.74
CA LEU A 470 -1.90 5.29 -13.39
C LEU A 470 -0.38 5.52 -13.35
N LYS A 471 0.02 6.51 -12.56
CA LYS A 471 1.39 6.77 -12.16
C LYS A 471 1.46 6.66 -10.66
N ASP A 472 2.21 5.67 -10.14
CA ASP A 472 2.37 5.47 -8.71
C ASP A 472 3.29 6.51 -8.06
N ALA A 473 3.42 6.46 -6.74
CA ALA A 473 4.26 7.37 -5.97
C ALA A 473 5.77 7.24 -6.30
N ASP A 474 6.22 6.06 -6.74
CA ASP A 474 7.61 5.75 -7.10
C ASP A 474 7.93 6.09 -8.56
N GLY A 475 6.92 6.47 -9.34
CA GLY A 475 7.04 6.88 -10.74
C GLY A 475 6.93 5.74 -11.74
N ASN A 476 6.43 4.56 -11.36
CA ASN A 476 6.07 3.53 -12.31
C ASN A 476 4.73 3.87 -12.98
N TYR A 477 4.58 3.45 -14.23
CA TYR A 477 3.37 3.67 -15.01
C TYR A 477 2.66 2.35 -15.23
N TYR A 478 1.35 2.35 -15.02
CA TYR A 478 0.49 1.20 -15.22
C TYR A 478 -0.69 1.59 -16.09
N LYS A 479 -1.16 0.67 -16.91
CA LYS A 479 -2.51 0.70 -17.46
C LYS A 479 -3.32 -0.41 -16.82
N PHE A 480 -4.61 -0.18 -16.55
CA PHE A 480 -5.52 -1.20 -16.04
C PHE A 480 -6.93 -1.05 -16.60
N ASP A 481 -7.63 -2.18 -16.68
CA ASP A 481 -8.95 -2.26 -17.25
C ASP A 481 -9.80 -3.26 -16.47
N PHE A 482 -11.04 -2.89 -16.16
CA PHE A 482 -11.99 -3.78 -15.50
C PHE A 482 -12.54 -4.80 -16.49
N THR A 483 -12.47 -6.07 -16.11
CA THR A 483 -12.88 -7.20 -16.96
C THR A 483 -14.19 -7.83 -16.50
N ASP A 484 -14.50 -7.76 -15.22
CA ASP A 484 -15.78 -8.23 -14.66
C ASP A 484 -16.05 -7.55 -13.30
N TYR A 485 -17.28 -7.69 -12.79
CA TYR A 485 -17.69 -7.30 -11.44
C TYR A 485 -18.68 -8.27 -10.81
N LYS A 486 -18.81 -9.45 -11.40
CA LYS A 486 -19.69 -10.53 -10.96
C LYS A 486 -18.93 -11.83 -10.80
N SER A 487 -19.41 -12.65 -9.86
CA SER A 487 -18.97 -14.05 -9.78
C SER A 487 -19.50 -14.88 -10.95
N THR A 488 -19.01 -16.10 -11.09
CA THR A 488 -19.53 -17.07 -12.09
C THR A 488 -21.01 -17.43 -11.89
N GLU A 489 -21.53 -17.23 -10.68
CA GLU A 489 -22.94 -17.40 -10.31
C GLU A 489 -23.78 -16.14 -10.59
N GLY A 490 -23.14 -15.05 -11.03
CA GLY A 490 -23.78 -13.76 -11.31
C GLY A 490 -23.97 -12.88 -10.07
N GLU A 491 -23.29 -13.20 -8.95
CA GLU A 491 -23.28 -12.37 -7.76
C GLU A 491 -22.40 -11.13 -8.01
N ARG A 492 -22.95 -9.95 -7.76
CA ARG A 492 -22.23 -8.67 -7.90
C ARG A 492 -21.31 -8.42 -6.69
N GLY A 493 -20.29 -7.57 -6.84
CA GLY A 493 -19.34 -7.26 -5.79
C GLY A 493 -18.05 -8.10 -5.84
N HIS A 494 -17.80 -8.72 -7.00
CA HIS A 494 -16.58 -9.45 -7.32
C HIS A 494 -15.89 -8.74 -8.49
N TYR A 495 -15.18 -7.65 -8.22
CA TYR A 495 -14.52 -6.87 -9.27
C TYR A 495 -13.29 -7.58 -9.74
N GLN A 496 -13.16 -7.69 -11.07
CA GLN A 496 -11.96 -8.20 -11.70
C GLN A 496 -11.37 -7.13 -12.60
N PHE A 497 -10.07 -6.96 -12.56
CA PHE A 497 -9.35 -6.11 -13.49
C PHE A 497 -8.01 -6.72 -13.88
N THR A 498 -7.54 -6.36 -15.06
CA THR A 498 -6.19 -6.66 -15.54
C THR A 498 -5.34 -5.41 -15.49
N TYR A 499 -4.05 -5.56 -15.30
CA TYR A 499 -3.10 -4.45 -15.35
C TYR A 499 -1.79 -4.85 -16.02
N GLU A 500 -1.07 -3.86 -16.53
CA GLU A 500 0.25 -4.00 -17.14
C GLU A 500 1.09 -2.76 -16.84
N ARG A 501 2.35 -2.95 -16.43
CA ARG A 501 3.34 -1.89 -16.29
C ARG A 501 3.80 -1.46 -17.70
N LEU A 502 3.82 -0.15 -17.96
CA LEU A 502 4.15 0.46 -19.24
C LEU A 502 5.66 0.67 -19.43
#